data_e580779c0f7565db2a271a46553c9f3d
#
_entry.id   e580779c0f7565db2a271a46553c9f3d
#
_cell.length_a   1.000
_cell.length_b   1.000
_cell.length_c   1.000
_cell.angle_alpha   90.00
_cell.angle_beta   90.00
_cell.angle_gamma   90.00
#
_symmetry.space_group_name_H-M   'P 1'
#
loop_
_entity.id
_entity.type
_entity.pdbx_description
1 polymer ?
#
loop_
_entity_poly.entity_id
_entity_poly.type
_entity_poly.pdbx_seq_one_letter_code
_entity_poly.pdbx_strand_id
1 'polypeptide(L)'
;MSVLLEVKDLKVSYGSIMAVKGLSLTVNQGEIVTLIGSNGAGKSTTLRTISGLLKPISGSIVFDGQEIAGKAGHEIVAKGLCQSPEGRRIFPRMSVRENLDLGAFLRNDKVAIEADRERVLDLFPKLRERYEQKGGTMSGGEQQMLAVARALMGAPKLLLLDEPSMGLAPVLVDMIFETIIKIREQGITILLIEQNASAALDVADRAYVLESGLIKMSGVASDLAKDEAVTKAYLGG
;
A
#
# COMPACT_ATOMS: atom_id res chain seq x y z
N MET A 1 0.53 4.21 -21.04
CA MET A 1 0.05 3.43 -19.89
C MET A 1 -1.34 3.93 -19.55
N SER A 2 -2.29 3.05 -19.17
CA SER A 2 -3.64 3.45 -18.77
C SER A 2 -3.69 3.81 -17.29
N VAL A 3 -4.49 4.84 -16.95
CA VAL A 3 -4.73 5.21 -15.55
C VAL A 3 -5.56 4.12 -14.88
N LEU A 4 -5.07 3.54 -13.79
CA LEU A 4 -5.77 2.53 -12.99
C LEU A 4 -6.51 3.16 -11.80
N LEU A 5 -5.87 4.14 -11.14
CA LEU A 5 -6.48 4.91 -10.06
C LEU A 5 -6.37 6.41 -10.37
N GLU A 6 -7.48 7.12 -10.27
CA GLU A 6 -7.53 8.57 -10.35
C GLU A 6 -8.25 9.13 -9.12
N VAL A 7 -7.59 10.02 -8.40
CA VAL A 7 -8.15 10.78 -7.27
C VAL A 7 -8.18 12.24 -7.66
N LYS A 8 -9.34 12.90 -7.53
CA LYS A 8 -9.52 14.33 -7.86
C LYS A 8 -10.12 15.09 -6.69
N ASP A 9 -9.45 16.18 -6.34
CA ASP A 9 -9.88 17.18 -5.34
C ASP A 9 -10.39 16.56 -4.03
N LEU A 10 -9.74 15.48 -3.58
CA LEU A 10 -10.14 14.71 -2.42
C LEU A 10 -10.04 15.56 -1.15
N LYS A 11 -11.14 15.67 -0.41
CA LYS A 11 -11.18 16.34 0.91
C LYS A 11 -11.67 15.38 1.98
N VAL A 12 -10.93 15.31 3.09
CA VAL A 12 -11.25 14.41 4.22
C VAL A 12 -10.99 15.15 5.53
N SER A 13 -11.91 15.00 6.49
CA SER A 13 -11.74 15.55 7.85
C SER A 13 -12.04 14.54 8.94
N TYR A 14 -11.48 14.80 10.11
CA TYR A 14 -11.84 14.19 11.38
C TYR A 14 -12.48 15.27 12.25
N GLY A 15 -13.80 15.26 12.32
CA GLY A 15 -14.55 16.35 12.94
C GLY A 15 -14.25 17.69 12.25
N SER A 16 -13.75 18.69 13.00
CA SER A 16 -13.37 20.01 12.48
C SER A 16 -11.99 20.08 11.81
N ILE A 17 -11.16 19.02 11.94
CA ILE A 17 -9.79 19.02 11.44
C ILE A 17 -9.76 18.47 10.01
N MET A 18 -9.42 19.32 9.04
CA MET A 18 -9.23 18.92 7.64
C MET A 18 -7.87 18.25 7.47
N ALA A 19 -7.86 16.92 7.29
CA ALA A 19 -6.64 16.12 7.12
C ALA A 19 -6.16 16.07 5.66
N VAL A 20 -7.08 16.08 4.68
CA VAL A 20 -6.78 16.14 3.25
C VAL A 20 -7.60 17.28 2.65
N LYS A 21 -6.95 18.20 1.90
CA LYS A 21 -7.48 19.54 1.57
C LYS A 21 -7.69 19.79 0.08
N GLY A 22 -7.95 18.75 -0.71
CA GLY A 22 -8.08 18.83 -2.18
C GLY A 22 -6.91 18.14 -2.87
N LEU A 23 -6.63 16.89 -2.45
CA LEU A 23 -5.56 16.07 -3.01
C LEU A 23 -6.00 15.48 -4.34
N SER A 24 -5.12 15.59 -5.37
CA SER A 24 -5.29 14.93 -6.66
C SER A 24 -4.04 14.13 -6.98
N LEU A 25 -4.22 12.85 -7.37
CA LEU A 25 -3.15 11.98 -7.82
C LEU A 25 -3.67 10.95 -8.83
N THR A 26 -2.74 10.38 -9.59
CA THR A 26 -3.02 9.27 -10.50
C THR A 26 -2.00 8.15 -10.31
N VAL A 27 -2.45 6.91 -10.51
CA VAL A 27 -1.60 5.72 -10.57
C VAL A 27 -1.92 5.00 -11.88
N ASN A 28 -0.90 4.78 -12.72
CA ASN A 28 -1.06 4.04 -13.97
C ASN A 28 -0.86 2.54 -13.72
N GLN A 29 -1.39 1.72 -14.60
CA GLN A 29 -1.25 0.28 -14.51
C GLN A 29 0.23 -0.15 -14.62
N GLY A 30 0.68 -0.99 -13.69
CA GLY A 30 2.01 -1.59 -13.67
C GLY A 30 3.12 -0.68 -13.11
N GLU A 31 2.79 0.52 -12.57
CA GLU A 31 3.78 1.38 -11.93
C GLU A 31 3.78 1.24 -10.40
N ILE A 32 4.89 1.62 -9.78
CA ILE A 32 5.00 1.93 -8.36
C ILE A 32 4.92 3.45 -8.21
N VAL A 33 3.87 3.93 -7.55
CA VAL A 33 3.76 5.34 -7.16
C VAL A 33 3.95 5.45 -5.66
N THR A 34 4.78 6.39 -5.21
CA THR A 34 4.92 6.65 -3.77
C THR A 34 4.31 8.00 -3.37
N LEU A 35 3.72 8.03 -2.17
CA LEU A 35 3.26 9.23 -1.50
C LEU A 35 4.12 9.44 -0.25
N ILE A 36 5.06 10.37 -0.31
CA ILE A 36 5.96 10.72 0.79
C ILE A 36 5.50 11.99 1.50
N GLY A 37 5.93 12.17 2.74
CA GLY A 37 5.59 13.35 3.55
C GLY A 37 5.78 13.07 5.03
N SER A 38 5.82 14.13 5.84
CA SER A 38 5.96 14.06 7.30
C SER A 38 4.77 13.36 7.96
N ASN A 39 4.94 12.98 9.23
CA ASN A 39 3.84 12.46 10.04
C ASN A 39 2.74 13.51 10.17
N GLY A 40 1.48 13.08 10.04
CA GLY A 40 0.34 13.98 10.04
C GLY A 40 0.07 14.71 8.71
N ALA A 41 0.87 14.50 7.66
CA ALA A 41 0.65 15.13 6.35
C ALA A 41 -0.66 14.70 5.67
N GLY A 42 -1.28 13.58 6.08
CA GLY A 42 -2.52 13.07 5.50
C GLY A 42 -2.36 11.78 4.67
N LYS A 43 -1.16 11.16 4.66
CA LYS A 43 -0.83 9.97 3.86
C LYS A 43 -1.77 8.80 4.15
N SER A 44 -1.78 8.27 5.36
CA SER A 44 -2.64 7.13 5.76
C SER A 44 -4.13 7.47 5.69
N THR A 45 -4.50 8.76 5.90
CA THR A 45 -5.88 9.24 5.70
C THR A 45 -6.29 9.07 4.24
N THR A 46 -5.41 9.42 3.30
CA THR A 46 -5.65 9.25 1.86
C THR A 46 -5.85 7.77 1.52
N LEU A 47 -4.96 6.86 1.98
CA LEU A 47 -5.14 5.42 1.74
C LEU A 47 -6.42 4.86 2.33
N ARG A 48 -6.73 5.21 3.58
CA ARG A 48 -7.96 4.77 4.25
C ARG A 48 -9.21 5.24 3.53
N THR A 49 -9.16 6.41 2.87
CA THR A 49 -10.28 6.91 2.07
C THR A 49 -10.38 6.16 0.75
N ILE A 50 -9.26 5.91 0.06
CA ILE A 50 -9.23 5.13 -1.18
C ILE A 50 -9.73 3.69 -0.93
N SER A 51 -9.37 3.07 0.20
CA SER A 51 -9.81 1.71 0.58
C SER A 51 -11.21 1.63 1.19
N GLY A 52 -11.95 2.76 1.28
CA GLY A 52 -13.32 2.79 1.80
C GLY A 52 -13.45 2.66 3.31
N LEU A 53 -12.35 2.81 4.07
CA LEU A 53 -12.35 2.84 5.54
C LEU A 53 -12.76 4.23 6.08
N LEU A 54 -12.62 5.27 5.25
CA LEU A 54 -13.08 6.63 5.54
C LEU A 54 -13.92 7.15 4.38
N LYS A 55 -14.94 7.95 4.69
CA LYS A 55 -15.74 8.62 3.67
C LYS A 55 -15.15 10.01 3.39
N PRO A 56 -14.95 10.39 2.12
CA PRO A 56 -14.54 11.75 1.77
C PRO A 56 -15.69 12.74 2.02
N ILE A 57 -15.34 14.01 2.27
CA ILE A 57 -16.30 15.13 2.30
C ILE A 57 -16.66 15.50 0.85
N SER A 58 -15.67 15.51 -0.03
CA SER A 58 -15.81 15.84 -1.44
C SER A 58 -14.64 15.27 -2.25
N GLY A 59 -14.74 15.35 -3.56
CA GLY A 59 -13.78 14.79 -4.51
C GLY A 59 -14.29 13.46 -5.09
N SER A 60 -13.56 12.93 -6.05
CA SER A 60 -13.85 11.64 -6.68
C SER A 60 -12.66 10.70 -6.58
N ILE A 61 -12.95 9.41 -6.57
CA ILE A 61 -11.96 8.32 -6.59
C ILE A 61 -12.43 7.32 -7.64
N VAL A 62 -11.76 7.30 -8.78
CA VAL A 62 -12.06 6.36 -9.87
C VAL A 62 -11.00 5.27 -9.90
N PHE A 63 -11.41 4.03 -9.75
CA PHE A 63 -10.57 2.84 -9.84
C PHE A 63 -11.05 1.93 -10.97
N ASP A 64 -10.15 1.59 -11.89
CA ASP A 64 -10.45 0.77 -13.07
C ASP A 64 -11.72 1.24 -13.82
N GLY A 65 -11.80 2.56 -14.06
CA GLY A 65 -12.92 3.22 -14.72
C GLY A 65 -14.21 3.35 -13.90
N GLN A 66 -14.22 2.95 -12.63
CA GLN A 66 -15.42 2.96 -11.79
C GLN A 66 -15.25 3.88 -10.58
N GLU A 67 -16.27 4.72 -10.30
CA GLU A 67 -16.29 5.53 -9.08
C GLU A 67 -16.40 4.64 -7.82
N ILE A 68 -15.48 4.84 -6.88
CA ILE A 68 -15.43 4.08 -5.62
C ILE A 68 -15.51 4.95 -4.36
N ALA A 69 -15.54 6.28 -4.48
CA ALA A 69 -15.64 7.16 -3.32
C ALA A 69 -16.87 6.84 -2.47
N GLY A 70 -16.65 6.64 -1.18
CA GLY A 70 -17.72 6.33 -0.22
C GLY A 70 -18.27 4.90 -0.28
N LYS A 71 -17.78 4.03 -1.18
CA LYS A 71 -18.12 2.59 -1.18
C LYS A 71 -17.53 1.89 0.04
N ALA A 72 -18.15 0.78 0.44
CA ALA A 72 -17.65 -0.04 1.54
C ALA A 72 -16.36 -0.78 1.15
N GLY A 73 -15.45 -0.98 2.11
CA GLY A 73 -14.14 -1.57 1.84
C GLY A 73 -14.22 -2.96 1.18
N HIS A 74 -15.18 -3.80 1.56
CA HIS A 74 -15.35 -5.12 0.94
C HIS A 74 -15.75 -5.05 -0.55
N GLU A 75 -16.53 -4.04 -0.94
CA GLU A 75 -16.90 -3.79 -2.35
C GLU A 75 -15.68 -3.35 -3.17
N ILE A 76 -14.78 -2.57 -2.54
CA ILE A 76 -13.54 -2.08 -3.15
C ILE A 76 -12.54 -3.24 -3.32
N VAL A 77 -12.38 -4.08 -2.28
CA VAL A 77 -11.54 -5.28 -2.35
C VAL A 77 -12.02 -6.23 -3.44
N ALA A 78 -13.34 -6.44 -3.57
CA ALA A 78 -13.92 -7.28 -4.63
C ALA A 78 -13.62 -6.78 -6.05
N LYS A 79 -13.24 -5.49 -6.22
CA LYS A 79 -12.82 -4.91 -7.51
C LYS A 79 -11.31 -5.09 -7.77
N GLY A 80 -10.57 -5.61 -6.81
CA GLY A 80 -9.13 -5.84 -6.91
C GLY A 80 -8.26 -4.70 -6.37
N LEU A 81 -8.77 -3.87 -5.45
CA LEU A 81 -7.97 -2.91 -4.69
C LEU A 81 -7.81 -3.42 -3.26
N CYS A 82 -6.60 -3.90 -2.92
CA CYS A 82 -6.29 -4.45 -1.61
C CYS A 82 -5.31 -3.57 -0.85
N GLN A 83 -5.37 -3.60 0.47
CA GLN A 83 -4.48 -2.81 1.33
C GLN A 83 -3.77 -3.68 2.37
N SER A 84 -2.46 -3.48 2.54
CA SER A 84 -1.71 -3.83 3.74
C SER A 84 -1.61 -2.58 4.63
N PRO A 85 -2.36 -2.50 5.72
CA PRO A 85 -2.41 -1.29 6.56
C PRO A 85 -1.19 -1.20 7.47
N GLU A 86 -0.91 0.00 7.97
CA GLU A 86 0.07 0.28 9.01
C GLU A 86 -0.15 -0.59 10.25
N GLY A 87 0.95 -0.97 10.92
CA GLY A 87 0.92 -1.75 12.16
C GLY A 87 0.60 -3.23 11.94
N ARG A 88 0.90 -3.76 10.74
CA ARG A 88 0.82 -5.18 10.34
C ARG A 88 -0.61 -5.73 10.31
N ARG A 89 -1.43 -5.52 11.34
CA ARG A 89 -2.84 -5.91 11.47
C ARG A 89 -3.10 -7.38 11.10
N ILE A 90 -2.17 -8.28 11.44
CA ILE A 90 -2.37 -9.73 11.30
C ILE A 90 -3.33 -10.25 12.38
N PHE A 91 -3.83 -11.46 12.21
CA PHE A 91 -4.59 -12.17 13.23
C PHE A 91 -3.64 -13.05 14.05
N PRO A 92 -3.19 -12.61 15.25
CA PRO A 92 -2.07 -13.23 15.96
C PRO A 92 -2.38 -14.64 16.50
N ARG A 93 -3.65 -14.97 16.71
CA ARG A 93 -4.08 -16.30 17.18
C ARG A 93 -4.25 -17.31 16.06
N MET A 94 -4.29 -16.86 14.81
CA MET A 94 -4.41 -17.68 13.63
C MET A 94 -3.02 -18.04 13.08
N SER A 95 -2.92 -19.19 12.40
CA SER A 95 -1.71 -19.61 11.72
C SER A 95 -1.39 -18.70 10.51
N VAL A 96 -0.20 -18.86 9.92
CA VAL A 96 0.15 -18.22 8.64
C VAL A 96 -0.88 -18.61 7.58
N ARG A 97 -1.16 -19.90 7.44
CA ARG A 97 -2.17 -20.42 6.51
C ARG A 97 -3.53 -19.74 6.67
N GLU A 98 -4.05 -19.70 7.87
CA GLU A 98 -5.36 -19.09 8.16
C GLU A 98 -5.37 -17.57 7.88
N ASN A 99 -4.28 -16.86 8.15
CA ASN A 99 -4.15 -15.46 7.76
C ASN A 99 -4.18 -15.28 6.24
N LEU A 100 -3.51 -16.15 5.47
CA LEU A 100 -3.55 -16.12 4.00
C LEU A 100 -4.95 -16.45 3.47
N ASP A 101 -5.62 -17.45 4.03
CA ASP A 101 -6.99 -17.83 3.67
C ASP A 101 -7.98 -16.66 3.84
N LEU A 102 -7.82 -15.87 4.91
CA LEU A 102 -8.62 -14.66 5.11
C LEU A 102 -8.38 -13.59 4.03
N GLY A 103 -7.17 -13.52 3.48
CA GLY A 103 -6.88 -12.63 2.35
C GLY A 103 -7.71 -12.95 1.10
N ALA A 104 -8.03 -14.22 0.89
CA ALA A 104 -8.86 -14.71 -0.21
C ALA A 104 -10.37 -14.80 0.13
N PHE A 105 -10.82 -14.31 1.29
CA PHE A 105 -12.18 -14.54 1.81
C PHE A 105 -13.31 -14.15 0.85
N LEU A 106 -13.13 -13.14 0.02
CA LEU A 106 -14.14 -12.69 -0.96
C LEU A 106 -14.09 -13.47 -2.28
N ARG A 107 -13.16 -14.40 -2.45
CA ARG A 107 -12.94 -15.18 -3.68
C ARG A 107 -13.57 -16.56 -3.57
N ASN A 108 -13.98 -17.10 -4.73
CA ASN A 108 -14.59 -18.42 -4.83
C ASN A 108 -13.84 -19.36 -5.80
N ASP A 109 -12.80 -18.86 -6.45
CA ASP A 109 -12.01 -19.54 -7.48
C ASP A 109 -10.88 -20.39 -6.85
N LYS A 110 -11.23 -21.52 -6.26
CA LYS A 110 -10.32 -22.36 -5.45
C LYS A 110 -9.00 -22.70 -6.14
N VAL A 111 -9.03 -23.00 -7.43
CA VAL A 111 -7.81 -23.34 -8.21
C VAL A 111 -6.87 -22.14 -8.30
N ALA A 112 -7.40 -20.96 -8.61
CA ALA A 112 -6.61 -19.74 -8.69
C ALA A 112 -6.13 -19.28 -7.30
N ILE A 113 -6.94 -19.45 -6.25
CA ILE A 113 -6.52 -19.19 -4.86
C ILE A 113 -5.31 -20.04 -4.47
N GLU A 114 -5.31 -21.33 -4.83
CA GLU A 114 -4.17 -22.21 -4.53
C GLU A 114 -2.91 -21.81 -5.31
N ALA A 115 -3.05 -21.49 -6.60
CA ALA A 115 -1.93 -20.99 -7.42
C ALA A 115 -1.38 -19.66 -6.87
N ASP A 116 -2.25 -18.76 -6.43
CA ASP A 116 -1.84 -17.50 -5.80
C ASP A 116 -1.14 -17.73 -4.46
N ARG A 117 -1.61 -18.71 -3.67
CA ARG A 117 -0.96 -19.09 -2.41
C ARG A 117 0.46 -19.55 -2.63
N GLU A 118 0.68 -20.47 -3.59
CA GLU A 118 2.03 -20.94 -3.92
C GLU A 118 2.93 -19.78 -4.37
N ARG A 119 2.44 -18.91 -5.27
CA ARG A 119 3.16 -17.71 -5.73
C ARG A 119 3.51 -16.76 -4.56
N VAL A 120 2.59 -16.54 -3.63
CA VAL A 120 2.82 -15.71 -2.44
C VAL A 120 3.85 -16.36 -1.52
N LEU A 121 3.80 -17.67 -1.32
CA LEU A 121 4.78 -18.39 -0.51
C LEU A 121 6.17 -18.44 -1.17
N ASP A 122 6.26 -18.35 -2.49
CA ASP A 122 7.55 -18.20 -3.21
C ASP A 122 8.13 -16.79 -3.02
N LEU A 123 7.30 -15.75 -2.96
CA LEU A 123 7.73 -14.38 -2.61
C LEU A 123 8.21 -14.29 -1.15
N PHE A 124 7.64 -15.10 -0.26
CA PHE A 124 7.90 -15.07 1.18
C PHE A 124 8.27 -16.47 1.72
N PRO A 125 9.48 -17.01 1.40
CA PRO A 125 9.85 -18.38 1.78
C PRO A 125 9.76 -18.65 3.29
N LYS A 126 10.02 -17.64 4.13
CA LYS A 126 9.88 -17.77 5.59
C LYS A 126 8.45 -18.05 6.04
N LEU A 127 7.44 -17.60 5.30
CA LEU A 127 6.05 -17.93 5.59
C LEU A 127 5.74 -19.38 5.23
N ARG A 128 6.37 -19.94 4.19
CA ARG A 128 6.26 -21.35 3.82
C ARG A 128 6.84 -22.25 4.91
N GLU A 129 8.03 -21.93 5.43
CA GLU A 129 8.67 -22.67 6.54
C GLU A 129 7.81 -22.68 7.82
N ARG A 130 6.99 -21.64 8.02
CA ARG A 130 6.19 -21.40 9.23
C ARG A 130 4.69 -21.49 9.02
N TYR A 131 4.28 -22.23 7.99
CA TYR A 131 2.91 -22.23 7.46
C TYR A 131 1.82 -22.50 8.50
N GLU A 132 2.06 -23.44 9.43
CA GLU A 132 1.14 -23.79 10.52
C GLU A 132 1.45 -23.02 11.84
N GLN A 133 2.49 -22.17 11.85
CA GLN A 133 2.83 -21.39 13.04
C GLN A 133 1.84 -20.24 13.24
N LYS A 134 1.49 -19.95 14.51
CA LYS A 134 0.64 -18.80 14.86
C LYS A 134 1.35 -17.48 14.55
N GLY A 135 0.68 -16.57 13.84
CA GLY A 135 1.23 -15.28 13.43
C GLY A 135 1.76 -14.44 14.58
N GLY A 136 1.13 -14.49 15.75
CA GLY A 136 1.57 -13.73 16.93
C GLY A 136 2.90 -14.19 17.53
N THR A 137 3.41 -15.39 17.18
CA THR A 137 4.71 -15.91 17.66
C THR A 137 5.85 -15.64 16.68
N MET A 138 5.57 -14.98 15.57
CA MET A 138 6.56 -14.62 14.55
C MET A 138 7.27 -13.33 14.91
N SER A 139 8.47 -13.12 14.36
CA SER A 139 9.19 -11.84 14.47
C SER A 139 8.41 -10.69 13.82
N GLY A 140 8.73 -9.45 14.20
CA GLY A 140 8.06 -8.28 13.64
C GLY A 140 8.16 -8.18 12.11
N GLY A 141 9.31 -8.54 11.52
CA GLY A 141 9.49 -8.57 10.07
C GLY A 141 8.67 -9.67 9.40
N GLU A 142 8.63 -10.87 9.98
CA GLU A 142 7.79 -11.95 9.46
C GLU A 142 6.30 -11.62 9.52
N GLN A 143 5.86 -10.93 10.58
CA GLN A 143 4.49 -10.42 10.68
C GLN A 143 4.18 -9.38 9.61
N GLN A 144 5.14 -8.51 9.27
CA GLN A 144 5.00 -7.54 8.19
C GLN A 144 4.87 -8.24 6.83
N MET A 145 5.73 -9.23 6.57
CA MET A 145 5.64 -10.07 5.37
C MET A 145 4.29 -10.78 5.29
N LEU A 146 3.77 -11.31 6.40
CA LEU A 146 2.46 -11.95 6.46
C LEU A 146 1.31 -10.97 6.16
N ALA A 147 1.41 -9.71 6.60
CA ALA A 147 0.41 -8.69 6.31
C ALA A 147 0.34 -8.37 4.81
N VAL A 148 1.51 -8.21 4.16
CA VAL A 148 1.60 -8.00 2.70
C VAL A 148 1.13 -9.25 1.94
N ALA A 149 1.59 -10.42 2.33
CA ALA A 149 1.20 -11.71 1.75
C ALA A 149 -0.32 -11.92 1.79
N ARG A 150 -0.96 -11.62 2.92
CA ARG A 150 -2.41 -11.68 3.06
C ARG A 150 -3.13 -10.74 2.09
N ALA A 151 -2.63 -9.51 1.89
CA ALA A 151 -3.23 -8.58 0.95
C ALA A 151 -3.11 -9.08 -0.50
N LEU A 152 -2.01 -9.75 -0.85
CA LEU A 152 -1.79 -10.37 -2.18
C LEU A 152 -2.76 -11.52 -2.46
N MET A 153 -3.21 -12.26 -1.44
CA MET A 153 -4.22 -13.32 -1.60
C MET A 153 -5.57 -12.81 -2.12
N GLY A 154 -5.82 -11.50 -2.03
CA GLY A 154 -6.97 -10.86 -2.67
C GLY A 154 -6.85 -10.74 -4.20
N ALA A 155 -5.75 -11.19 -4.81
CA ALA A 155 -5.42 -11.02 -6.24
C ALA A 155 -5.58 -9.56 -6.72
N PRO A 156 -4.85 -8.60 -6.11
CA PRO A 156 -5.05 -7.20 -6.39
C PRO A 156 -4.57 -6.80 -7.79
N LYS A 157 -5.33 -5.89 -8.44
CA LYS A 157 -4.86 -5.05 -9.54
C LYS A 157 -4.04 -3.88 -9.01
N LEU A 158 -4.43 -3.35 -7.84
CA LEU A 158 -3.75 -2.29 -7.10
C LEU A 158 -3.55 -2.70 -5.65
N LEU A 159 -2.30 -2.70 -5.21
CA LEU A 159 -1.92 -2.95 -3.82
C LEU A 159 -1.55 -1.63 -3.15
N LEU A 160 -2.25 -1.28 -2.07
CA LEU A 160 -1.92 -0.16 -1.21
C LEU A 160 -1.04 -0.65 -0.06
N LEU A 161 0.12 -0.03 0.14
CA LEU A 161 1.06 -0.34 1.21
C LEU A 161 1.21 0.89 2.12
N ASP A 162 0.87 0.76 3.39
CA ASP A 162 0.91 1.83 4.39
C ASP A 162 2.07 1.61 5.35
N GLU A 163 3.19 2.31 5.10
CA GLU A 163 4.45 2.28 5.86
C GLU A 163 4.98 0.85 6.13
N PRO A 164 5.18 0.03 5.08
CA PRO A 164 5.57 -1.37 5.23
C PRO A 164 6.96 -1.56 5.86
N SER A 165 7.84 -0.56 5.81
CA SER A 165 9.17 -0.63 6.40
C SER A 165 9.22 -0.20 7.87
N MET A 166 8.13 0.38 8.41
CA MET A 166 8.14 0.98 9.74
C MET A 166 8.46 -0.01 10.85
N GLY A 167 9.47 0.33 11.68
CA GLY A 167 9.88 -0.47 12.84
C GLY A 167 10.57 -1.79 12.49
N LEU A 168 11.09 -1.91 11.26
CA LEU A 168 11.93 -3.03 10.84
C LEU A 168 13.42 -2.74 11.03
N ALA A 169 14.21 -3.79 11.24
CA ALA A 169 15.66 -3.70 11.19
C ALA A 169 16.12 -3.40 9.74
N PRO A 170 17.27 -2.70 9.52
CA PRO A 170 17.73 -2.29 8.19
C PRO A 170 17.71 -3.40 7.14
N VAL A 171 18.23 -4.57 7.46
CA VAL A 171 18.24 -5.73 6.53
C VAL A 171 16.83 -6.15 6.11
N LEU A 172 15.82 -6.00 6.98
CA LEU A 172 14.43 -6.33 6.66
C LEU A 172 13.76 -5.21 5.84
N VAL A 173 14.24 -3.96 5.98
CA VAL A 173 13.81 -2.84 5.13
C VAL A 173 14.20 -3.13 3.69
N ASP A 174 15.47 -3.49 3.43
CA ASP A 174 15.93 -3.84 2.08
C ASP A 174 15.12 -5.00 1.49
N MET A 175 14.89 -6.06 2.28
CA MET A 175 14.09 -7.21 1.85
C MET A 175 12.64 -6.83 1.47
N ILE A 176 11.99 -5.93 2.21
CA ILE A 176 10.61 -5.54 1.90
C ILE A 176 10.56 -4.72 0.60
N PHE A 177 11.52 -3.82 0.36
CA PHE A 177 11.59 -3.06 -0.88
C PHE A 177 11.92 -3.94 -2.09
N GLU A 178 12.84 -4.89 -1.97
CA GLU A 178 13.09 -5.91 -3.02
C GLU A 178 11.80 -6.71 -3.32
N THR A 179 11.04 -7.06 -2.28
CA THR A 179 9.78 -7.78 -2.45
C THR A 179 8.73 -6.92 -3.15
N ILE A 180 8.67 -5.61 -2.87
CA ILE A 180 7.78 -4.66 -3.56
C ILE A 180 8.10 -4.63 -5.06
N ILE A 181 9.38 -4.60 -5.43
CA ILE A 181 9.81 -4.68 -6.85
C ILE A 181 9.33 -5.99 -7.49
N LYS A 182 9.55 -7.13 -6.83
CA LYS A 182 9.11 -8.44 -7.33
C LYS A 182 7.59 -8.54 -7.49
N ILE A 183 6.82 -7.92 -6.61
CA ILE A 183 5.35 -7.84 -6.71
C ILE A 183 4.96 -7.05 -7.97
N ARG A 184 5.61 -5.90 -8.22
CA ARG A 184 5.37 -5.10 -9.44
C ARG A 184 5.76 -5.86 -10.70
N GLU A 185 6.86 -6.62 -10.71
CA GLU A 185 7.29 -7.45 -11.84
C GLU A 185 6.26 -8.55 -12.18
N GLN A 186 5.43 -8.98 -11.23
CA GLN A 186 4.29 -9.85 -11.45
C GLN A 186 3.06 -9.14 -12.04
N GLY A 187 3.18 -7.85 -12.40
CA GLY A 187 2.13 -7.05 -13.03
C GLY A 187 1.18 -6.35 -12.07
N ILE A 188 1.45 -6.38 -10.75
CA ILE A 188 0.63 -5.70 -9.74
C ILE A 188 1.05 -4.23 -9.66
N THR A 189 0.07 -3.34 -9.75
CA THR A 189 0.27 -1.89 -9.54
C THR A 189 0.37 -1.59 -8.05
N ILE A 190 1.23 -0.65 -7.64
CA ILE A 190 1.46 -0.37 -6.22
C ILE A 190 1.33 1.13 -5.94
N LEU A 191 0.56 1.48 -4.90
CA LEU A 191 0.61 2.78 -4.26
C LEU A 191 1.22 2.60 -2.87
N LEU A 192 2.42 3.13 -2.70
CA LEU A 192 3.25 3.00 -1.52
C LEU A 192 3.20 4.29 -0.70
N ILE A 193 2.92 4.19 0.58
CA ILE A 193 3.16 5.26 1.55
C ILE A 193 4.35 4.88 2.41
N GLU A 194 5.30 5.80 2.54
CA GLU A 194 6.48 5.59 3.35
C GLU A 194 6.93 6.88 4.06
N GLN A 195 7.52 6.69 5.21
CA GLN A 195 8.27 7.71 5.91
C GLN A 195 9.75 7.72 5.48
N ASN A 196 10.29 6.54 5.15
CA ASN A 196 11.63 6.42 4.55
C ASN A 196 11.58 6.86 3.08
N ALA A 197 11.65 8.19 2.87
CA ALA A 197 11.51 8.78 1.55
C ALA A 197 12.60 8.32 0.57
N SER A 198 13.85 8.12 1.04
CA SER A 198 14.95 7.65 0.19
C SER A 198 14.62 6.29 -0.40
N ALA A 199 14.36 5.30 0.43
CA ALA A 199 14.05 3.95 -0.04
C ALA A 199 12.78 3.89 -0.90
N ALA A 200 11.77 4.74 -0.59
CA ALA A 200 10.55 4.81 -1.38
C ALA A 200 10.80 5.40 -2.78
N LEU A 201 11.62 6.46 -2.89
CA LEU A 201 11.97 7.09 -4.17
C LEU A 201 12.87 6.18 -5.02
N ASP A 202 13.72 5.36 -4.41
CA ASP A 202 14.60 4.42 -5.11
C ASP A 202 13.84 3.33 -5.88
N VAL A 203 12.66 2.93 -5.38
CA VAL A 203 11.86 1.85 -6.00
C VAL A 203 10.67 2.36 -6.82
N ALA A 204 10.29 3.62 -6.66
CA ALA A 204 9.12 4.19 -7.31
C ALA A 204 9.42 4.72 -8.72
N ASP A 205 8.44 4.59 -9.62
CA ASP A 205 8.47 5.23 -10.94
C ASP A 205 8.11 6.72 -10.83
N ARG A 206 7.10 7.05 -9.99
CA ARG A 206 6.63 8.42 -9.74
C ARG A 206 6.36 8.65 -8.26
N ALA A 207 6.46 9.90 -7.84
CA ALA A 207 6.19 10.27 -6.46
C ALA A 207 5.34 11.55 -6.34
N TYR A 208 4.63 11.62 -5.23
CA TYR A 208 3.92 12.80 -4.74
C TYR A 208 4.43 13.15 -3.35
N VAL A 209 4.75 14.43 -3.14
CA VAL A 209 5.15 14.98 -1.84
C VAL A 209 3.94 15.63 -1.19
N LEU A 210 3.50 15.08 -0.06
CA LEU A 210 2.34 15.55 0.69
C LEU A 210 2.79 16.35 1.91
N GLU A 211 2.27 17.56 2.04
CA GLU A 211 2.50 18.42 3.19
C GLU A 211 1.18 19.06 3.65
N SER A 212 0.86 18.89 4.94
CA SER A 212 -0.32 19.52 5.56
C SER A 212 -1.64 19.31 4.79
N GLY A 213 -1.84 18.13 4.19
CA GLY A 213 -3.03 17.76 3.44
C GLY A 213 -3.08 18.19 1.97
N LEU A 214 -1.98 18.72 1.42
CA LEU A 214 -1.86 19.20 0.04
C LEU A 214 -0.66 18.56 -0.66
N ILE A 215 -0.79 18.22 -1.94
CA ILE A 215 0.36 17.87 -2.78
C ILE A 215 1.17 19.13 -3.06
N LYS A 216 2.44 19.11 -2.68
CA LYS A 216 3.40 20.21 -2.91
C LYS A 216 4.21 20.00 -4.18
N MET A 217 4.62 18.77 -4.42
CA MET A 217 5.42 18.40 -5.58
C MET A 217 4.96 17.05 -6.10
N SER A 218 5.14 16.82 -7.38
CA SER A 218 4.92 15.53 -8.00
C SER A 218 5.76 15.39 -9.27
N GLY A 219 6.19 14.18 -9.59
CA GLY A 219 7.01 13.93 -10.78
C GLY A 219 7.59 12.54 -10.83
N VAL A 220 8.56 12.34 -11.70
CA VAL A 220 9.37 11.13 -11.76
C VAL A 220 10.17 11.01 -10.46
N ALA A 221 10.18 9.83 -9.86
CA ALA A 221 10.78 9.61 -8.54
C ALA A 221 12.29 9.94 -8.54
N SER A 222 13.02 9.55 -9.59
CA SER A 222 14.45 9.83 -9.74
C SER A 222 14.80 11.31 -9.86
N ASP A 223 13.85 12.14 -10.33
CA ASP A 223 14.05 13.61 -10.42
C ASP A 223 13.77 14.24 -9.05
N LEU A 224 12.72 13.81 -8.37
CA LEU A 224 12.40 14.26 -7.02
C LEU A 224 13.48 13.88 -6.00
N ALA A 225 14.13 12.72 -6.16
CA ALA A 225 15.25 12.31 -5.33
C ALA A 225 16.48 13.25 -5.41
N LYS A 226 16.61 14.03 -6.51
CA LYS A 226 17.69 15.01 -6.73
C LYS A 226 17.26 16.45 -6.42
N ASP A 227 15.99 16.68 -6.14
CA ASP A 227 15.47 18.00 -5.81
C ASP A 227 15.98 18.46 -4.44
N GLU A 228 16.53 19.67 -4.37
CA GLU A 228 17.15 20.22 -3.15
C GLU A 228 16.12 20.37 -2.01
N ALA A 229 14.88 20.75 -2.31
CA ALA A 229 13.84 20.91 -1.30
C ALA A 229 13.40 19.56 -0.73
N VAL A 230 13.31 18.52 -1.58
CA VAL A 230 13.00 17.15 -1.17
C VAL A 230 14.15 16.57 -0.36
N THR A 231 15.39 16.73 -0.84
CA THR A 231 16.60 16.25 -0.15
C THR A 231 16.70 16.84 1.25
N LYS A 232 16.57 18.16 1.38
CA LYS A 232 16.66 18.88 2.65
C LYS A 232 15.52 18.53 3.62
N ALA A 233 14.31 18.32 3.10
CA ALA A 233 13.13 18.07 3.94
C ALA A 233 12.95 16.61 4.36
N TYR A 234 13.38 15.64 3.53
CA TYR A 234 13.00 14.23 3.66
C TYR A 234 14.15 13.23 3.53
N LEU A 235 15.32 13.60 2.96
CA LEU A 235 16.43 12.67 2.70
C LEU A 235 17.61 12.83 3.67
N GLY A 236 17.52 13.75 4.64
CA GLY A 236 18.56 13.92 5.67
C GLY A 236 19.79 14.62 5.16
N GLY A 237 19.62 15.79 4.50
CA GLY A 237 20.72 16.69 4.12
C GLY A 237 21.34 17.36 5.33
#